data_3e88445797ba8c630e31e5c4880ba624
#
_entry.id   3e88445797ba8c630e31e5c4880ba624
#
_cell.length_a   1.000
_cell.length_b   1.000
_cell.length_c   1.000
_cell.angle_alpha   90.00
_cell.angle_beta   90.00
_cell.angle_gamma   90.00
#
_symmetry.space_group_name_H-M   'P 1'
#
loop_
_entity.id
_entity.type
_entity.pdbx_description
1 polymer ?
#
loop_
_entity_poly.entity_id
_entity_poly.type
_entity_poly.pdbx_seq_one_letter_code
_entity_poly.pdbx_strand_id
1 'polypeptide(L)' 'MADALGVSDPATQPVGAIAELYLGNILYALERCAMSLDLEDKPVDGAFYRAIGRKLADAHGKARSP' A
#
# COMPACT_ATOMS: atom_id res chain seq x y z
N MET A 1 -11.05 -14.83 22.74
CA MET A 1 -10.77 -14.53 22.46
C MET A 1 -10.45 -14.00 21.68
N ALA A 2 -10.16 -13.69 22.01
CA ALA A 2 -9.79 -12.99 21.00
C ALA A 2 -9.44 -13.71 19.86
N ASP A 3 -9.38 -14.80 19.92
CA ASP A 3 -9.05 -15.44 18.95
C ASP A 3 -9.80 -15.41 17.91
N ALA A 4 -10.87 -15.72 17.97
CA ALA A 4 -11.66 -15.46 16.88
C ALA A 4 -11.62 -14.04 16.58
N LEU A 5 -11.43 -13.27 17.54
CA LEU A 5 -11.30 -11.87 17.35
C LEU A 5 -9.92 -11.47 16.92
N GLY A 6 -8.99 -12.39 16.99
CA GLY A 6 -7.64 -12.12 16.59
C GLY A 6 -7.54 -11.69 15.14
N VAL A 7 -8.48 -12.13 14.29
CA VAL A 7 -8.42 -11.77 12.91
C VAL A 7 -8.66 -10.28 12.68
N SER A 8 -9.28 -9.61 13.64
CA SER A 8 -9.47 -8.17 13.47
C SER A 8 -8.45 -7.38 14.26
N ASP A 9 -7.51 -8.03 14.93
CA ASP A 9 -6.44 -7.36 15.63
C ASP A 9 -5.30 -7.09 14.65
N PRO A 10 -4.97 -5.81 14.38
CA PRO A 10 -3.90 -5.50 13.42
C PRO A 10 -2.59 -6.20 13.74
N ALA A 11 -2.31 -6.45 15.01
CA ALA A 11 -1.05 -7.07 15.39
C ALA A 11 -0.95 -8.53 14.94
N THR A 12 -2.07 -9.16 14.63
CA THR A 12 -2.08 -10.56 14.22
C THR A 12 -2.43 -10.76 12.76
N GLN A 13 -2.74 -9.69 12.02
CA GLN A 13 -3.06 -9.80 10.60
C GLN A 13 -1.81 -9.81 9.77
N PRO A 14 -1.78 -10.61 8.68
CA PRO A 14 -0.64 -10.56 7.77
C PRO A 14 -0.60 -9.21 7.06
N VAL A 15 0.61 -8.82 6.66
CA VAL A 15 0.83 -7.54 6.01
C VAL A 15 -0.07 -7.38 4.79
N GLY A 16 -0.23 -8.44 4.00
CA GLY A 16 -1.07 -8.38 2.79
C GLY A 16 -2.52 -8.05 3.10
N ALA A 17 -3.05 -8.59 4.20
CA ALA A 17 -4.43 -8.31 4.57
C ALA A 17 -4.59 -6.85 4.99
N ILE A 18 -3.63 -6.33 5.73
CA ILE A 18 -3.65 -4.94 6.14
C ILE A 18 -3.51 -4.03 4.91
N ALA A 19 -2.60 -4.38 4.03
CA ALA A 19 -2.36 -3.59 2.83
C ALA A 19 -3.61 -3.53 1.95
N GLU A 20 -4.32 -4.66 1.84
CA GLU A 20 -5.53 -4.67 1.04
C GLU A 20 -6.63 -3.80 1.66
N LEU A 21 -6.74 -3.85 2.98
CA LEU A 21 -7.74 -3.08 3.69
C LEU A 21 -7.53 -1.57 3.54
N TYR A 22 -6.28 -1.16 3.57
CA TYR A 22 -5.95 0.27 3.52
C TYR A 22 -5.28 0.67 2.21
N LEU A 23 -5.52 -0.10 1.15
CA LEU A 23 -4.80 0.10 -0.10
C LEU A 23 -4.96 1.52 -0.64
N GLY A 24 -6.18 2.04 -0.63
CA GLY A 24 -6.41 3.39 -1.12
C GLY A 24 -5.61 4.43 -0.35
N ASN A 25 -5.56 4.27 0.96
CA ASN A 25 -4.80 5.19 1.80
C ASN A 25 -3.30 5.09 1.53
N ILE A 26 -2.84 3.86 1.33
CA ILE A 26 -1.42 3.63 1.06
C ILE A 26 -1.04 4.24 -0.28
N LEU A 27 -1.86 4.01 -1.31
CA LEU A 27 -1.58 4.56 -2.64
C LEU A 27 -1.59 6.10 -2.62
N TYR A 28 -2.51 6.68 -1.88
CA TYR A 28 -2.56 8.13 -1.74
C TYR A 28 -1.28 8.65 -1.07
N ALA A 29 -0.86 8.00 0.00
CA ALA A 29 0.34 8.41 0.72
C ALA A 29 1.58 8.30 -0.15
N LEU A 30 1.67 7.21 -0.94
CA LEU A 30 2.80 7.02 -1.84
C LEU A 30 2.84 8.11 -2.91
N GLU A 31 1.69 8.45 -3.47
CA GLU A 31 1.64 9.50 -4.49
C GLU A 31 1.99 10.86 -3.91
N ARG A 32 1.49 11.16 -2.72
CA ARG A 32 1.84 12.43 -2.08
C ARG A 32 3.34 12.50 -1.81
N CYS A 33 3.93 11.39 -1.39
CA CYS A 33 5.36 11.34 -1.16
C CYS A 33 6.13 11.56 -2.46
N ALA A 34 5.68 10.92 -3.54
CA ALA A 34 6.33 11.07 -4.84
C ALA A 34 6.25 12.51 -5.33
N MET A 35 5.08 13.14 -5.17
CA MET A 35 4.93 14.54 -5.58
C MET A 35 5.86 15.46 -4.80
N SER A 36 5.99 15.20 -3.50
CA SER A 36 6.87 15.98 -2.65
C SER A 36 8.33 15.85 -3.11
N LEU A 37 8.72 14.63 -3.44
CA LEU A 37 10.08 14.38 -3.93
C LEU A 37 10.33 15.03 -5.28
N ASP A 38 9.33 15.03 -6.16
CA ASP A 38 9.45 15.74 -7.42
C ASP A 38 9.70 17.23 -7.20
N LEU A 39 8.98 17.81 -6.24
CA LEU A 39 9.15 19.24 -5.92
C LEU A 39 10.49 19.52 -5.31
N GLU A 40 11.10 18.53 -4.65
CA GLU A 40 12.44 18.66 -4.08
C GLU A 40 13.53 18.34 -5.11
N ASP A 41 13.15 18.18 -6.37
CA ASP A 41 14.08 17.85 -7.45
C ASP A 41 14.75 16.50 -7.22
N LYS A 42 13.96 15.52 -6.79
CA LYS A 42 14.39 14.15 -6.59
C LYS A 42 13.51 13.20 -7.38
N PRO A 43 13.52 13.32 -8.73
CA PRO A 43 12.56 12.55 -9.55
C PRO A 43 12.82 11.04 -9.53
N VAL A 44 14.06 10.62 -9.31
CA VAL A 44 14.34 9.17 -9.23
C VAL A 44 13.68 8.59 -8.00
N ASP A 45 13.77 9.29 -6.87
CA ASP A 45 13.13 8.83 -5.65
C ASP A 45 11.61 8.87 -5.78
N GLY A 46 11.07 9.90 -6.43
CA GLY A 46 9.63 9.96 -6.69
C GLY A 46 9.16 8.79 -7.53
N ALA A 47 9.92 8.46 -8.58
CA ALA A 47 9.58 7.34 -9.44
C ALA A 47 9.60 6.01 -8.68
N PHE A 48 10.51 5.89 -7.71
CA PHE A 48 10.59 4.69 -6.89
C PHE A 48 9.28 4.46 -6.12
N TYR A 49 8.76 5.51 -5.49
CA TYR A 49 7.51 5.39 -4.73
C TYR A 49 6.32 5.12 -5.63
N ARG A 50 6.29 5.71 -6.83
CA ARG A 50 5.22 5.41 -7.78
C ARG A 50 5.28 3.96 -8.26
N ALA A 51 6.49 3.41 -8.39
CA ALA A 51 6.65 2.02 -8.78
C ALA A 51 6.09 1.08 -7.71
N ILE A 52 6.31 1.42 -6.43
CA ILE A 52 5.74 0.64 -5.33
C ILE A 52 4.21 0.68 -5.42
N GLY A 53 3.64 1.83 -5.67
CA GLY A 53 2.20 1.98 -5.81
C GLY A 53 1.65 1.11 -6.93
N ARG A 54 2.33 1.10 -8.08
CA ARG A 54 1.88 0.27 -9.20
C ARG A 54 1.94 -1.23 -8.84
N LYS A 55 2.98 -1.64 -8.13
CA LYS A 55 3.09 -3.04 -7.73
C LYS A 55 1.95 -3.45 -6.81
N LEU A 56 1.60 -2.58 -5.87
CA LEU A 56 0.49 -2.85 -4.97
C LEU A 56 -0.83 -2.91 -5.71
N ALA A 57 -1.06 -1.97 -6.63
CA ALA A 57 -2.30 -1.94 -7.40
C ALA A 57 -2.40 -3.16 -8.30
N ASP A 58 -1.31 -3.55 -8.94
CA ASP A 58 -1.29 -4.74 -9.80
C ASP A 58 -1.56 -6.00 -9.01
N ALA A 59 -0.95 -6.12 -7.84
CA ALA A 59 -1.16 -7.29 -6.98
C ALA A 59 -2.61 -7.37 -6.53
N HIS A 60 -3.21 -6.24 -6.20
CA HIS A 60 -4.61 -6.20 -5.81
C HIS A 60 -5.51 -6.63 -6.97
N GLY A 61 -5.21 -6.13 -8.17
CA GLY A 61 -5.99 -6.50 -9.35
C GLY A 61 -5.92 -7.98 -9.63
N LYS A 62 -4.73 -8.56 -9.53
CA LYS A 62 -4.56 -9.99 -9.76
C LYS A 62 -5.29 -10.82 -8.72
N ALA A 63 -5.28 -10.38 -7.47
CA ALA A 63 -5.95 -11.11 -6.40
C ALA A 63 -7.45 -11.11 -6.59
N ARG A 64 -8.00 -10.10 -7.27
CA ARG A 64 -9.44 -10.01 -7.51
C ARG A 64 -9.87 -10.64 -8.83
N SER A 65 -8.92 -10.97 -9.67
CA SER A 65 -9.24 -11.58 -10.96
C SER A 65 -9.62 -13.04 -10.79
N PRO A 66 -10.64 -13.49 -11.51
CA PRO A 66 -11.02 -14.91 -11.46
C PRO A 66 -9.95 -15.79 -12.07
#